data_e779608166956389f3bc852842a0a7b1
#
_entry.id   e779608166956389f3bc852842a0a7b1
#
_cell.length_a   1.000
_cell.length_b   1.000
_cell.length_c   1.000
_cell.angle_alpha   90.00
_cell.angle_beta   90.00
_cell.angle_gamma   90.00
#
_symmetry.space_group_name_H-M   'P 1'
#
loop_
_entity.id
_entity.type
_entity.pdbx_description
1 polymer ?
#
loop_
_entity_poly.entity_id
_entity_poly.type
_entity_poly.pdbx_seq_one_letter_code
_entity_poly.pdbx_strand_id
1 'polypeptide(L)'
;MGTDQLVRQAELLVGQVAHWTPARWRGRSDGVHALVQRLADAAAEAEGRTAYAVPRLADTVLPDQIRVMVADLVAAEHRPDVLDRLADDIRATRSAL
;
A
#
# COMPACT_ATOMS: atom_id res chain seq x y z
N MET A 1 7.47 11.19 12.00
CA MET A 1 6.65 11.85 10.99
C MET A 1 6.38 10.94 9.82
N GLY A 2 7.25 10.81 8.80
CA GLY A 2 6.95 9.99 7.63
C GLY A 2 6.50 8.57 7.94
N THR A 3 7.22 7.85 8.81
CA THR A 3 6.89 6.48 9.19
C THR A 3 5.55 6.40 9.89
N ASP A 4 5.28 7.29 10.84
CA ASP A 4 4.05 7.28 11.62
C ASP A 4 2.82 7.50 10.72
N GLN A 5 2.90 8.45 9.80
CA GLN A 5 1.81 8.73 8.87
C GLN A 5 1.57 7.58 7.90
N LEU A 6 2.65 7.00 7.38
CA LEU A 6 2.53 5.86 6.48
C LEU A 6 1.84 4.68 7.15
N VAL A 7 2.30 4.30 8.35
CA VAL A 7 1.73 3.18 9.10
C VAL A 7 0.28 3.47 9.45
N ARG A 8 -0.03 4.69 9.91
CA ARG A 8 -1.39 5.07 10.27
C ARG A 8 -2.34 4.98 9.08
N GLN A 9 -1.96 5.53 7.93
CA GLN A 9 -2.82 5.48 6.74
C GLN A 9 -3.00 4.07 6.24
N ALA A 10 -1.95 3.24 6.29
CA ALA A 10 -2.03 1.84 5.92
C ALA A 10 -3.01 1.08 6.82
N GLU A 11 -2.94 1.28 8.13
CA GLU A 11 -3.85 0.64 9.08
C GLU A 11 -5.30 1.06 8.86
N LEU A 12 -5.54 2.33 8.57
CA LEU A 12 -6.87 2.82 8.27
C LEU A 12 -7.43 2.19 6.98
N LEU A 13 -6.61 2.09 5.93
CA LEU A 13 -7.03 1.44 4.70
C LEU A 13 -7.32 -0.04 4.91
N VAL A 14 -6.43 -0.76 5.57
CA VAL A 14 -6.60 -2.19 5.85
C VAL A 14 -7.88 -2.42 6.67
N GLY A 15 -8.10 -1.61 7.71
CA GLY A 15 -9.32 -1.69 8.51
C GLY A 15 -10.59 -1.43 7.71
N GLN A 16 -10.52 -0.53 6.74
CA GLN A 16 -11.65 -0.19 5.89
C GLN A 16 -12.07 -1.35 4.99
N VAL A 17 -11.12 -2.13 4.48
CA VAL A 17 -11.37 -3.15 3.45
C VAL A 17 -11.25 -4.59 3.95
N ALA A 18 -10.83 -4.80 5.20
CA ALA A 18 -10.49 -6.12 5.74
C ALA A 18 -11.64 -7.14 5.67
N HIS A 19 -12.89 -6.66 5.74
CA HIS A 19 -14.06 -7.51 5.74
C HIS A 19 -14.90 -7.39 4.47
N TRP A 20 -14.34 -6.79 3.43
CA TRP A 20 -15.07 -6.64 2.18
C TRP A 20 -15.31 -7.99 1.51
N THR A 21 -16.54 -8.17 1.03
CA THR A 21 -16.90 -9.33 0.20
C THR A 21 -16.33 -9.15 -1.21
N PRO A 22 -16.23 -10.23 -2.01
CA PRO A 22 -15.83 -10.11 -3.41
C PRO A 22 -16.69 -9.11 -4.19
N ALA A 23 -17.99 -9.05 -3.91
CA ALA A 23 -18.88 -8.09 -4.55
C ALA A 23 -18.50 -6.64 -4.21
N ARG A 24 -18.10 -6.38 -2.98
CA ARG A 24 -17.66 -5.06 -2.54
C ARG A 24 -16.35 -4.63 -3.21
N TRP A 25 -15.45 -5.57 -3.43
CA TRP A 25 -14.19 -5.31 -4.11
C TRP A 25 -14.35 -5.00 -5.59
N ARG A 26 -15.42 -5.47 -6.19
CA ARG A 26 -15.63 -5.33 -7.64
C ARG A 26 -15.61 -3.87 -8.07
N GLY A 27 -14.75 -3.54 -9.04
CA GLY A 27 -14.57 -2.18 -9.52
C GLY A 27 -13.69 -1.29 -8.64
N ARG A 28 -13.21 -1.82 -7.50
CA ARG A 28 -12.39 -1.05 -6.54
C ARG A 28 -10.98 -1.63 -6.36
N SER A 29 -10.81 -2.92 -6.63
CA SER A 29 -9.56 -3.62 -6.38
C SER A 29 -8.41 -3.13 -7.27
N ASP A 30 -8.69 -2.67 -8.48
CA ASP A 30 -7.66 -2.19 -9.40
C ASP A 30 -6.89 -1.00 -8.81
N GLY A 31 -7.60 -0.05 -8.21
CA GLY A 31 -6.99 1.12 -7.58
C GLY A 31 -6.13 0.74 -6.37
N VAL A 32 -6.59 -0.22 -5.59
CA VAL A 32 -5.83 -0.71 -4.43
C VAL A 32 -4.60 -1.49 -4.89
N HIS A 33 -4.73 -2.34 -5.91
CA HIS A 33 -3.59 -3.04 -6.47
C HIS A 33 -2.54 -2.07 -7.05
N ALA A 34 -2.99 -1.02 -7.73
CA ALA A 34 -2.09 0.01 -8.24
C ALA A 34 -1.32 0.69 -7.11
N LEU A 35 -1.97 0.93 -5.97
CA LEU A 35 -1.30 1.45 -4.77
C LEU A 35 -0.24 0.45 -4.27
N VAL A 36 -0.57 -0.83 -4.18
CA VAL A 36 0.38 -1.86 -3.76
C VAL A 36 1.61 -1.86 -4.66
N GLN A 37 1.40 -1.71 -5.98
CA GLN A 37 2.52 -1.63 -6.92
C GLN A 37 3.41 -0.43 -6.65
N ARG A 38 2.83 0.74 -6.38
CA ARG A 38 3.62 1.94 -6.06
C ARG A 38 4.41 1.77 -4.76
N LEU A 39 3.81 1.14 -3.76
CA LEU A 39 4.51 0.84 -2.50
C LEU A 39 5.69 -0.13 -2.73
N ALA A 40 5.47 -1.16 -3.55
CA ALA A 40 6.51 -2.13 -3.88
C ALA A 40 7.66 -1.48 -4.66
N ASP A 41 7.34 -0.58 -5.59
CA ASP A 41 8.35 0.14 -6.36
C ASP A 41 9.22 1.02 -5.45
N ALA A 42 8.60 1.71 -4.51
CA ALA A 42 9.33 2.53 -3.54
C ALA A 42 10.22 1.67 -2.62
N ALA A 43 9.74 0.51 -2.19
CA ALA A 43 10.54 -0.42 -1.38
C ALA A 43 11.75 -0.92 -2.16
N ALA A 44 11.57 -1.27 -3.43
CA ALA A 44 12.66 -1.70 -4.30
C ALA A 44 13.71 -0.59 -4.45
N GLU A 45 13.27 0.65 -4.66
CA GLU A 45 14.16 1.80 -4.75
C GLU A 45 14.99 1.97 -3.47
N ALA A 46 14.34 1.89 -2.30
CA ALA A 46 15.02 2.03 -1.01
C ALA A 46 16.07 0.95 -0.78
N GLU A 47 15.81 -0.26 -1.28
CA GLU A 47 16.72 -1.40 -1.14
C GLU A 47 17.75 -1.51 -2.27
N GLY A 48 17.69 -0.60 -3.25
CA GLY A 48 18.63 -0.60 -4.38
C GLY A 48 18.45 -1.77 -5.33
N ARG A 49 17.26 -2.36 -5.37
CA ARG A 49 16.95 -3.49 -6.26
C ARG A 49 15.98 -3.08 -7.36
N THR A 50 15.91 -3.89 -8.41
CA THR A 50 14.99 -3.67 -9.50
C THR A 50 13.55 -3.89 -9.06
N ALA A 51 12.67 -2.95 -9.43
CA ALA A 51 11.24 -3.11 -9.19
C ALA A 51 10.69 -4.31 -9.99
N TYR A 52 9.67 -4.95 -9.45
CA TYR A 52 9.00 -6.08 -10.10
C TYR A 52 7.49 -5.85 -10.11
N ALA A 53 6.79 -6.50 -11.03
CA ALA A 53 5.34 -6.46 -11.08
C ALA A 53 4.79 -7.31 -9.92
N VAL A 54 4.00 -6.68 -9.05
CA VAL A 54 3.35 -7.40 -7.94
C VAL A 54 2.29 -8.34 -8.53
N PRO A 55 2.31 -9.63 -8.18
CA PRO A 55 1.32 -10.58 -8.72
C PRO A 55 -0.10 -10.14 -8.40
N ARG A 56 -1.00 -10.27 -9.38
CA ARG A 56 -2.42 -10.06 -9.15
C ARG A 56 -3.01 -11.34 -8.59
N LEU A 57 -3.30 -11.30 -7.30
CA LEU A 57 -3.89 -12.43 -6.57
C LEU A 57 -5.37 -12.12 -6.31
N ALA A 58 -6.04 -12.96 -5.51
CA ALA A 58 -7.42 -12.69 -5.10
C ALA A 58 -7.49 -11.34 -4.36
N ASP A 59 -8.58 -10.60 -4.56
CA ASP A 59 -8.74 -9.26 -3.98
C ASP A 59 -8.60 -9.26 -2.45
N THR A 60 -9.02 -10.33 -1.79
CA THR A 60 -8.92 -10.49 -0.34
C THR A 60 -7.50 -10.56 0.19
N VAL A 61 -6.50 -10.71 -0.69
CA VAL A 61 -5.07 -10.72 -0.32
C VAL A 61 -4.50 -9.30 -0.28
N LEU A 62 -5.17 -8.33 -0.92
CA LEU A 62 -4.67 -6.96 -1.00
C LEU A 62 -4.33 -6.33 0.36
N PRO A 63 -5.15 -6.48 1.41
CA PRO A 63 -4.79 -5.94 2.73
C PRO A 63 -3.45 -6.47 3.24
N ASP A 64 -3.18 -7.76 3.07
CA ASP A 64 -1.92 -8.35 3.49
C ASP A 64 -0.75 -7.85 2.65
N GLN A 65 -0.95 -7.66 1.35
CA GLN A 65 0.07 -7.09 0.48
C GLN A 65 0.42 -5.66 0.91
N ILE A 66 -0.58 -4.86 1.28
CA ILE A 66 -0.33 -3.51 1.81
C ILE A 66 0.53 -3.57 3.07
N ARG A 67 0.20 -4.45 4.01
CA ARG A 67 0.96 -4.61 5.25
C ARG A 67 2.42 -4.98 4.99
N VAL A 68 2.64 -5.93 4.09
CA VAL A 68 3.99 -6.39 3.75
C VAL A 68 4.80 -5.25 3.13
N MET A 69 4.23 -4.52 2.17
CA MET A 69 4.94 -3.44 1.49
C MET A 69 5.25 -2.29 2.44
N VAL A 70 4.34 -1.95 3.33
CA VAL A 70 4.58 -0.90 4.33
C VAL A 70 5.67 -1.33 5.32
N ALA A 71 5.65 -2.59 5.76
CA ALA A 71 6.69 -3.11 6.65
C ALA A 71 8.06 -3.05 5.97
N ASP A 72 8.15 -3.39 4.69
CA ASP A 72 9.39 -3.32 3.92
C ASP A 72 9.89 -1.88 3.82
N LEU A 73 9.01 -0.92 3.57
CA LEU A 73 9.36 0.49 3.48
C LEU A 73 9.90 1.03 4.80
N VAL A 74 9.27 0.66 5.91
CA VAL A 74 9.72 1.06 7.24
C VAL A 74 11.09 0.44 7.55
N ALA A 75 11.26 -0.84 7.26
CA ALA A 75 12.52 -1.55 7.50
C ALA A 75 13.67 -1.00 6.65
N ALA A 76 13.38 -0.55 5.44
CA ALA A 76 14.36 0.02 4.53
C ALA A 76 14.73 1.47 4.88
N GLU A 77 14.05 2.07 5.82
CA GLU A 77 14.29 3.45 6.28
C GLU A 77 14.33 4.44 5.13
N HIS A 78 13.32 4.36 4.26
CA HIS A 78 13.21 5.28 3.12
C HIS A 78 13.11 6.73 3.60
N ARG A 79 13.44 7.68 2.71
CA ARG A 79 13.43 9.11 3.04
C ARG A 79 12.06 9.55 3.54
N PRO A 80 12.01 10.40 4.60
CA PRO A 80 10.74 10.84 5.18
C PRO A 80 9.80 11.52 4.18
N ASP A 81 10.32 12.29 3.22
CA ASP A 81 9.52 12.95 2.19
C ASP A 81 8.82 11.96 1.28
N VAL A 82 9.48 10.84 0.95
CA VAL A 82 8.88 9.76 0.16
C VAL A 82 7.80 9.06 0.97
N LEU A 83 8.06 8.76 2.24
CA LEU A 83 7.08 8.11 3.12
C LEU A 83 5.83 8.98 3.29
N ASP A 84 5.99 10.29 3.45
CA ASP A 84 4.87 11.22 3.56
C ASP A 84 4.04 11.26 2.27
N ARG A 85 4.70 11.24 1.12
CA ARG A 85 4.02 11.20 -0.18
C ARG A 85 3.22 9.92 -0.36
N LEU A 86 3.80 8.79 0.06
CA LEU A 86 3.10 7.50 0.01
C LEU A 86 1.93 7.46 0.98
N ALA A 87 2.05 8.08 2.15
CA ALA A 87 0.94 8.22 3.09
C ALA A 87 -0.22 9.00 2.45
N ASP A 88 0.08 10.08 1.74
CA ASP A 88 -0.92 10.86 1.01
C ASP A 88 -1.56 10.03 -0.11
N ASP A 89 -0.78 9.19 -0.78
CA ASP A 89 -1.26 8.28 -1.82
C ASP A 89 -2.26 7.26 -1.24
N ILE A 90 -1.94 6.69 -0.08
CA ILE A 90 -2.85 5.79 0.62
C ILE A 90 -4.15 6.52 0.99
N ARG A 91 -4.03 7.73 1.52
CA ARG A 91 -5.21 8.53 1.89
C ARG A 91 -6.09 8.79 0.68
N ALA A 92 -5.51 9.16 -0.44
CA ALA A 92 -6.25 9.40 -1.69
C ALA A 92 -6.97 8.13 -2.16
N THR A 93 -6.30 6.98 -2.09
CA THR A 93 -6.90 5.69 -2.45
C THR A 93 -8.08 5.37 -1.54
N ARG A 94 -7.95 5.58 -0.23
CA ARG A 94 -9.05 5.38 0.71
C ARG A 94 -10.26 6.25 0.38
N SER A 95 -10.02 7.51 0.05
CA SER A 95 -11.08 8.47 -0.26
C SER A 95 -11.85 8.10 -1.54
N ALA A 96 -11.20 7.39 -2.46
CA ALA A 96 -11.80 6.95 -3.70
C ALA A 96 -12.63 5.66 -3.55
N LEU A 97 -12.52 4.98 -2.44
CA LEU A 97 -13.29 3.77 -2.16
C LEU A 97 -14.65 4.10 -1.57
#